data_79a3d966530a5696acf91669c8a0c964
#
_entry.id   79a3d966530a5696acf91669c8a0c964
#
_cell.length_a   1.000
_cell.length_b   1.000
_cell.length_c   1.000
_cell.angle_alpha   90.00
_cell.angle_beta   90.00
_cell.angle_gamma   90.00
#
_symmetry.space_group_name_H-M   'P 1'
#
loop_
_entity.id
_entity.type
_entity.pdbx_description
1 polymer ?
#
loop_
_entity_poly.entity_id
_entity_poly.type
_entity_poly.pdbx_seq_one_letter_code
_entity_poly.pdbx_strand_id
1 'polypeptide(L)'
;MGSAPDTGFPAWIDPSTDLILTPKRVKGLTHPIRLRLLELLQHEGPATATSLAARIGRSSGVTSYHLRVLADSGFIVEDTERGNARDRFWRAPHRSTGFTLRMPDDPGTAENVEDTDRYLRLVAEEAYRRIQVGIDLLTASPDDMAAAPWRRDDWPLRLTPDEARELGRQISELASRYRRPPGDPDPRPETVRAYYQLQLLPDEPPLEEPGASP
;
A
#
# COMPACT_ATOMS: atom_id res chain seq x y z
N MET A 1 -18.11 -8.28 -27.19
CA MET A 1 -17.29 -7.74 -26.10
C MET A 1 -16.75 -8.95 -25.36
N GLY A 2 -15.51 -9.31 -25.62
CA GLY A 2 -14.89 -10.52 -25.05
C GLY A 2 -14.66 -10.29 -23.56
N SER A 3 -15.18 -11.20 -22.74
CA SER A 3 -14.84 -11.31 -21.32
C SER A 3 -13.33 -11.51 -21.21
N ALA A 4 -12.64 -10.63 -20.48
CA ALA A 4 -11.24 -10.87 -20.12
C ALA A 4 -11.14 -12.23 -19.42
N PRO A 5 -10.05 -12.99 -19.62
CA PRO A 5 -9.88 -14.28 -18.95
C PRO A 5 -9.95 -14.05 -17.44
N ASP A 6 -10.75 -14.87 -16.75
CA ASP A 6 -10.80 -14.92 -15.29
C ASP A 6 -9.42 -15.35 -14.80
N THR A 7 -8.59 -14.36 -14.47
CA THR A 7 -7.21 -14.58 -13.99
C THR A 7 -7.20 -14.98 -12.53
N GLY A 8 -8.34 -15.14 -11.87
CA GLY A 8 -8.45 -15.42 -10.43
C GLY A 8 -8.07 -14.22 -9.56
N PHE A 9 -7.62 -13.12 -10.17
CA PHE A 9 -7.28 -11.89 -9.45
C PHE A 9 -8.43 -10.90 -9.46
N PRO A 10 -8.60 -10.13 -8.38
CA PRO A 10 -9.52 -9.01 -8.42
C PRO A 10 -9.20 -8.08 -9.60
N ALA A 11 -10.19 -7.71 -10.39
CA ALA A 11 -10.00 -6.93 -11.62
C ALA A 11 -9.36 -5.54 -11.41
N TRP A 12 -9.19 -5.11 -10.15
CA TRP A 12 -8.54 -3.86 -9.76
C TRP A 12 -7.02 -3.99 -9.50
N ILE A 13 -6.48 -5.20 -9.60
CA ILE A 13 -5.04 -5.49 -9.48
C ILE A 13 -4.48 -5.79 -10.87
N ASP A 14 -3.41 -5.12 -11.21
CA ASP A 14 -2.59 -5.47 -12.37
C ASP A 14 -1.43 -6.36 -11.89
N PRO A 15 -1.51 -7.69 -12.09
CA PRO A 15 -0.48 -8.61 -11.60
C PRO A 15 0.89 -8.40 -12.25
N SER A 16 0.97 -7.63 -13.35
CA SER A 16 2.25 -7.26 -13.96
C SER A 16 2.98 -6.13 -13.22
N THR A 17 2.25 -5.32 -12.47
CA THR A 17 2.78 -4.13 -11.79
C THR A 17 2.50 -4.11 -10.30
N ASP A 18 1.53 -4.87 -9.81
CA ASP A 18 1.10 -4.88 -8.43
C ASP A 18 1.35 -6.25 -7.78
N LEU A 19 1.84 -6.24 -6.56
CA LEU A 19 2.00 -7.46 -5.77
C LEU A 19 0.73 -7.73 -4.97
N ILE A 20 0.19 -8.94 -5.13
CA ILE A 20 -0.96 -9.36 -4.34
C ILE A 20 -0.48 -9.99 -3.05
N LEU A 21 -0.96 -9.44 -1.96
CA LEU A 21 -0.76 -9.99 -0.64
C LEU A 21 -1.84 -11.01 -0.34
N THR A 22 -1.43 -12.24 -0.18
CA THR A 22 -2.24 -13.30 0.40
C THR A 22 -1.99 -13.36 1.91
N PRO A 23 -2.89 -13.98 2.70
CA PRO A 23 -2.65 -14.21 4.13
C PRO A 23 -1.30 -14.87 4.42
N LYS A 24 -0.82 -15.76 3.54
CA LYS A 24 0.49 -16.40 3.65
C LYS A 24 1.66 -15.43 3.46
N ARG A 25 1.51 -14.41 2.62
CA ARG A 25 2.56 -13.43 2.31
C ARG A 25 2.63 -12.28 3.31
N VAL A 26 1.52 -11.93 3.97
CA VAL A 26 1.48 -10.76 4.87
C VAL A 26 2.49 -10.84 6.01
N LYS A 27 2.89 -12.04 6.45
CA LYS A 27 3.90 -12.25 7.50
C LYS A 27 5.19 -11.46 7.23
N GLY A 28 5.59 -11.33 5.98
CA GLY A 28 6.72 -10.50 5.57
C GLY A 28 6.55 -9.00 5.87
N LEU A 29 5.31 -8.53 6.05
CA LEU A 29 4.98 -7.11 6.29
C LEU A 29 4.44 -6.81 7.70
N THR A 30 4.38 -7.78 8.60
CA THR A 30 3.86 -7.59 9.97
C THR A 30 4.83 -6.83 10.90
N HIS A 31 5.60 -5.89 10.36
CA HIS A 31 6.54 -5.06 11.12
C HIS A 31 6.60 -3.64 10.56
N PRO A 32 6.48 -2.57 11.39
CA PRO A 32 6.42 -1.19 10.92
C PRO A 32 7.60 -0.78 10.05
N ILE A 33 8.82 -1.17 10.43
CA ILE A 33 10.04 -0.87 9.65
C ILE A 33 9.96 -1.46 8.25
N ARG A 34 9.43 -2.68 8.09
CA ARG A 34 9.33 -3.32 6.77
C ARG A 34 8.32 -2.62 5.88
N LEU A 35 7.16 -2.25 6.41
CA LEU A 35 6.18 -1.43 5.67
C LEU A 35 6.82 -0.12 5.20
N ARG A 36 7.53 0.57 6.08
CA ARG A 36 8.16 1.84 5.76
C ARG A 36 9.29 1.71 4.73
N LEU A 37 10.10 0.67 4.81
CA LEU A 37 11.16 0.40 3.83
C LEU A 37 10.61 0.07 2.45
N LEU A 38 9.57 -0.78 2.39
CA LEU A 38 8.90 -1.12 1.14
C LEU A 38 8.30 0.13 0.49
N GLU A 39 7.62 0.95 1.27
CA GLU A 39 7.06 2.22 0.80
C GLU A 39 8.12 3.15 0.20
N LEU A 40 9.24 3.35 0.91
CA LEU A 40 10.32 4.19 0.41
C LEU A 40 10.86 3.69 -0.94
N LEU A 41 11.05 2.37 -1.07
CA LEU A 41 11.52 1.77 -2.32
C LEU A 41 10.48 1.83 -3.45
N GLN A 42 9.20 1.75 -3.14
CA GLN A 42 8.12 1.90 -4.13
C GLN A 42 7.96 3.35 -4.62
N HIS A 43 8.16 4.32 -3.74
CA HIS A 43 7.89 5.72 -4.05
C HIS A 43 9.14 6.49 -4.53
N GLU A 44 10.30 6.18 -3.97
CA GLU A 44 11.53 6.94 -4.22
C GLU A 44 12.52 6.19 -5.12
N GLY A 45 12.23 4.90 -5.37
CA GLY A 45 13.06 4.06 -6.22
C GLY A 45 14.20 3.35 -5.47
N PRO A 46 15.17 2.81 -6.22
CA PRO A 46 16.23 1.99 -5.67
C PRO A 46 17.13 2.74 -4.67
N ALA A 47 17.45 2.06 -3.55
CA ALA A 47 18.23 2.65 -2.48
C ALA A 47 19.11 1.62 -1.75
N THR A 48 20.16 2.10 -1.06
CA THR A 48 21.02 1.26 -0.21
C THR A 48 20.48 1.13 1.21
N ALA A 49 20.91 0.11 1.95
CA ALA A 49 20.57 -0.04 3.36
C ALA A 49 21.02 1.17 4.20
N THR A 50 22.14 1.77 3.87
CA THR A 50 22.68 2.95 4.57
C THR A 50 21.81 4.19 4.35
N SER A 51 21.42 4.45 3.10
CA SER A 51 20.55 5.59 2.78
C SER A 51 19.15 5.44 3.40
N LEU A 52 18.60 4.24 3.35
CA LEU A 52 17.30 3.93 3.99
C LEU A 52 17.37 4.04 5.51
N ALA A 53 18.46 3.58 6.12
CA ALA A 53 18.69 3.68 7.57
C ALA A 53 18.65 5.14 8.06
N ALA A 54 19.29 6.04 7.33
CA ALA A 54 19.25 7.48 7.62
C ALA A 54 17.81 8.03 7.53
N ARG A 55 17.02 7.59 6.54
CA ARG A 55 15.64 8.04 6.32
C ARG A 55 14.66 7.60 7.41
N ILE A 56 14.88 6.41 7.98
CA ILE A 56 13.99 5.85 9.01
C ILE A 56 14.53 6.04 10.44
N GLY A 57 15.69 6.70 10.61
CA GLY A 57 16.31 6.93 11.92
C GLY A 57 16.73 5.62 12.63
N ARG A 58 17.31 4.67 11.88
CA ARG A 58 17.78 3.38 12.40
C ARG A 58 19.21 3.09 11.97
N SER A 59 19.85 2.09 12.60
CA SER A 59 21.18 1.65 12.17
C SER A 59 21.11 0.87 10.84
N SER A 60 22.19 0.91 10.07
CA SER A 60 22.31 0.16 8.82
C SER A 60 22.19 -1.36 9.03
N GLY A 61 22.66 -1.89 10.16
CA GLY A 61 22.53 -3.30 10.51
C GLY A 61 21.09 -3.74 10.68
N VAL A 62 20.29 -2.99 11.43
CA VAL A 62 18.85 -3.23 11.61
C VAL A 62 18.13 -3.13 10.26
N THR A 63 18.43 -2.09 9.49
CA THR A 63 17.84 -1.89 8.17
C THR A 63 18.16 -3.02 7.22
N SER A 64 19.44 -3.47 7.17
CA SER A 64 19.87 -4.61 6.35
C SER A 64 19.15 -5.91 6.72
N TYR A 65 18.89 -6.15 8.00
CA TYR A 65 18.11 -7.30 8.43
C TYR A 65 16.69 -7.27 7.86
N HIS A 66 16.00 -6.14 8.00
CA HIS A 66 14.63 -6.00 7.50
C HIS A 66 14.55 -6.05 5.96
N LEU A 67 15.54 -5.52 5.25
CA LEU A 67 15.61 -5.63 3.79
C LEU A 67 15.80 -7.08 3.33
N ARG A 68 16.60 -7.90 4.04
CA ARG A 68 16.71 -9.32 3.73
C ARG A 68 15.38 -10.04 3.91
N VAL A 69 14.66 -9.79 5.03
CA VAL A 69 13.34 -10.38 5.26
C VAL A 69 12.36 -9.99 4.15
N LEU A 70 12.37 -8.72 3.70
CA LEU A 70 11.54 -8.27 2.57
C LEU A 70 11.92 -8.97 1.27
N ALA A 71 13.22 -9.17 1.02
CA ALA A 71 13.71 -9.88 -0.17
C ALA A 71 13.34 -11.36 -0.15
N ASP A 72 13.54 -12.04 0.98
CA ASP A 72 13.17 -13.45 1.18
C ASP A 72 11.66 -13.67 1.03
N SER A 73 10.86 -12.65 1.34
CA SER A 73 9.40 -12.66 1.17
C SER A 73 8.94 -12.21 -0.24
N GLY A 74 9.88 -11.85 -1.13
CA GLY A 74 9.59 -11.45 -2.52
C GLY A 74 9.05 -10.03 -2.70
N PHE A 75 9.16 -9.16 -1.69
CA PHE A 75 8.71 -7.77 -1.78
C PHE A 75 9.70 -6.85 -2.48
N ILE A 76 10.98 -7.15 -2.36
CA ILE A 76 12.06 -6.39 -2.97
C ILE A 76 13.09 -7.34 -3.60
N VAL A 77 13.87 -6.81 -4.51
CA VAL A 77 14.98 -7.53 -5.14
C VAL A 77 16.24 -6.66 -5.11
N GLU A 78 17.40 -7.31 -5.24
CA GLU A 78 18.65 -6.59 -5.42
C GLU A 78 18.69 -5.96 -6.82
N ASP A 79 19.07 -4.69 -6.89
CA ASP A 79 19.32 -3.97 -8.13
C ASP A 79 20.79 -4.11 -8.50
N THR A 80 21.11 -5.17 -9.23
CA THR A 80 22.47 -5.50 -9.61
C THR A 80 23.08 -4.54 -10.65
N GLU A 81 22.24 -3.79 -11.37
CA GLU A 81 22.70 -2.81 -12.35
C GLU A 81 23.26 -1.55 -11.69
N ARG A 82 22.72 -1.19 -10.51
CA ARG A 82 23.17 -0.03 -9.72
C ARG A 82 24.18 -0.40 -8.63
N GLY A 83 24.17 -1.66 -8.24
CA GLY A 83 25.08 -2.18 -7.20
C GLY A 83 26.53 -2.20 -7.64
N ASN A 84 27.43 -2.09 -6.67
CA ASN A 84 28.88 -2.29 -6.85
C ASN A 84 29.40 -3.19 -5.70
N ALA A 85 30.69 -3.48 -5.70
CA ALA A 85 31.30 -4.37 -4.70
C ALA A 85 31.14 -3.89 -3.24
N ARG A 86 30.81 -2.61 -3.01
CA ARG A 86 30.65 -2.01 -1.68
C ARG A 86 29.21 -1.75 -1.31
N ASP A 87 28.34 -1.38 -2.28
CA ASP A 87 27.00 -0.89 -2.05
C ASP A 87 25.97 -1.77 -2.77
N ARG A 88 25.20 -2.48 -1.97
CA ARG A 88 24.05 -3.26 -2.46
C ARG A 88 22.83 -2.34 -2.53
N PHE A 89 22.26 -2.19 -3.73
CA PHE A 89 21.01 -1.48 -3.95
C PHE A 89 19.84 -2.44 -3.91
N TRP A 90 18.73 -1.97 -3.35
CA TRP A 90 17.46 -2.68 -3.30
C TRP A 90 16.42 -1.91 -4.07
N ARG A 91 15.54 -2.61 -4.77
CA ARG A 91 14.40 -2.02 -5.47
C ARG A 91 13.13 -2.83 -5.22
N ALA A 92 11.97 -2.15 -5.21
CA ALA A 92 10.67 -2.79 -5.25
C ALA A 92 10.32 -3.09 -6.73
N PRO A 93 10.13 -4.36 -7.13
CA PRO A 93 9.74 -4.68 -8.50
C PRO A 93 8.29 -4.29 -8.80
N HIS A 94 7.46 -4.18 -7.76
CA HIS A 94 6.05 -3.86 -7.87
C HIS A 94 5.77 -2.43 -7.39
N ARG A 95 4.87 -1.73 -8.10
CA ARG A 95 4.51 -0.33 -7.81
C ARG A 95 3.62 -0.19 -6.58
N SER A 96 2.82 -1.21 -6.31
CA SER A 96 1.94 -1.25 -5.14
C SER A 96 1.75 -2.66 -4.64
N THR A 97 1.12 -2.74 -3.47
CA THR A 97 0.66 -3.97 -2.88
C THR A 97 -0.84 -3.89 -2.70
N GLY A 98 -1.56 -4.83 -3.29
CA GLY A 98 -2.99 -5.02 -3.05
C GLY A 98 -3.18 -6.17 -2.06
N PHE A 99 -4.11 -6.03 -1.12
CA PHE A 99 -4.44 -7.08 -0.17
C PHE A 99 -5.81 -7.68 -0.49
N THR A 100 -5.90 -9.01 -0.46
CA THR A 100 -7.17 -9.73 -0.57
C THR A 100 -7.24 -10.84 0.48
N LEU A 101 -8.40 -10.99 1.09
CA LEU A 101 -8.66 -12.06 2.07
C LEU A 101 -8.86 -13.44 1.42
N ARG A 102 -9.18 -13.49 0.11
CA ARG A 102 -9.44 -14.72 -0.61
C ARG A 102 -8.73 -14.73 -1.95
N MET A 103 -8.00 -15.80 -2.19
CA MET A 103 -7.51 -16.20 -3.52
C MET A 103 -8.14 -17.56 -3.86
N PRO A 104 -8.39 -17.86 -5.14
CA PRO A 104 -8.91 -19.16 -5.57
C PRO A 104 -8.06 -20.33 -5.05
N ASP A 105 -6.72 -20.15 -5.03
CA ASP A 105 -5.75 -21.17 -4.65
C ASP A 105 -5.26 -21.05 -3.20
N ASP A 106 -5.70 -20.03 -2.46
CA ASP A 106 -5.34 -19.80 -1.05
C ASP A 106 -6.55 -19.25 -0.29
N PRO A 107 -7.45 -20.12 0.17
CA PRO A 107 -8.67 -19.71 0.87
C PRO A 107 -8.41 -19.06 2.24
N GLY A 108 -7.15 -18.94 2.63
CA GLY A 108 -6.76 -18.50 3.97
C GLY A 108 -6.95 -19.63 5.00
N THR A 109 -5.95 -19.85 5.81
CA THR A 109 -6.02 -20.79 6.94
C THR A 109 -6.14 -20.03 8.25
N ALA A 110 -6.63 -20.68 9.29
CA ALA A 110 -6.68 -20.09 10.64
C ALA A 110 -5.27 -19.62 11.12
N GLU A 111 -4.21 -20.25 10.64
CA GLU A 111 -2.82 -19.88 10.95
C GLU A 111 -2.44 -18.47 10.46
N ASN A 112 -3.12 -17.96 9.44
CA ASN A 112 -2.81 -16.66 8.85
C ASN A 112 -3.66 -15.52 9.42
N VAL A 113 -4.65 -15.80 10.27
CA VAL A 113 -5.58 -14.79 10.80
C VAL A 113 -4.84 -13.78 11.69
N GLU A 114 -3.95 -14.25 12.58
CA GLU A 114 -3.20 -13.36 13.46
C GLU A 114 -2.24 -12.43 12.68
N ASP A 115 -1.50 -12.98 11.71
CA ASP A 115 -0.61 -12.19 10.86
C ASP A 115 -1.40 -11.20 9.99
N THR A 116 -2.59 -11.59 9.53
CA THR A 116 -3.50 -10.72 8.76
C THR A 116 -4.04 -9.58 9.62
N ASP A 117 -4.55 -9.87 10.83
CA ASP A 117 -5.02 -8.83 11.77
C ASP A 117 -3.89 -7.85 12.10
N ARG A 118 -2.71 -8.36 12.43
CA ARG A 118 -1.53 -7.54 12.71
C ARG A 118 -1.15 -6.65 11.54
N TYR A 119 -1.17 -7.18 10.32
CA TYR A 119 -0.88 -6.43 9.11
C TYR A 119 -1.91 -5.31 8.89
N LEU A 120 -3.21 -5.63 8.97
CA LEU A 120 -4.28 -4.64 8.76
C LEU A 120 -4.22 -3.51 9.79
N ARG A 121 -3.94 -3.82 11.06
CA ARG A 121 -3.73 -2.80 12.10
C ARG A 121 -2.53 -1.90 11.81
N LEU A 122 -1.41 -2.47 11.40
CA LEU A 122 -0.23 -1.69 11.01
C LEU A 122 -0.49 -0.79 9.81
N VAL A 123 -1.24 -1.26 8.83
CA VAL A 123 -1.65 -0.44 7.68
C VAL A 123 -2.56 0.70 8.13
N ALA A 124 -3.50 0.44 9.04
CA ALA A 124 -4.37 1.47 9.60
C ALA A 124 -3.60 2.53 10.42
N GLU A 125 -2.64 2.11 11.25
CA GLU A 125 -1.75 3.01 11.98
C GLU A 125 -0.92 3.89 11.04
N GLU A 126 -0.37 3.31 9.97
CA GLU A 126 0.40 4.04 8.97
C GLU A 126 -0.48 5.03 8.19
N ALA A 127 -1.70 4.63 7.86
CA ALA A 127 -2.71 5.50 7.25
C ALA A 127 -3.02 6.72 8.13
N TYR A 128 -3.26 6.48 9.42
CA TYR A 128 -3.49 7.55 10.41
C TYR A 128 -2.28 8.48 10.51
N ARG A 129 -1.07 7.94 10.61
CA ARG A 129 0.16 8.74 10.64
C ARG A 129 0.28 9.65 9.42
N ARG A 130 -0.05 9.17 8.22
CA ARG A 130 -0.01 9.99 7.00
C ARG A 130 -1.03 11.10 7.00
N ILE A 131 -2.22 10.82 7.50
CA ILE A 131 -3.25 11.86 7.69
C ILE A 131 -2.71 12.96 8.61
N GLN A 132 -2.08 12.61 9.74
CA GLN A 132 -1.49 13.59 10.66
C GLN A 132 -0.40 14.44 9.97
N VAL A 133 0.54 13.80 9.27
CA VAL A 133 1.58 14.52 8.51
C VAL A 133 0.96 15.43 7.44
N GLY A 134 -0.09 14.97 6.77
CA GLY A 134 -0.82 15.78 5.78
C GLY A 134 -1.46 17.01 6.42
N ILE A 135 -2.10 16.86 7.58
CA ILE A 135 -2.68 17.98 8.34
C ILE A 135 -1.59 18.96 8.77
N ASP A 136 -0.47 18.48 9.32
CA ASP A 136 0.64 19.32 9.74
C ASP A 136 1.21 20.13 8.56
N LEU A 137 1.39 19.52 7.41
CA LEU A 137 1.85 20.19 6.19
C LEU A 137 0.86 21.24 5.70
N LEU A 138 -0.43 20.94 5.71
CA LEU A 138 -1.48 21.87 5.26
C LEU A 138 -1.64 23.07 6.21
N THR A 139 -1.47 22.85 7.52
CA THR A 139 -1.63 23.90 8.53
C THR A 139 -0.37 24.72 8.77
N ALA A 140 0.78 24.30 8.21
CA ALA A 140 2.03 25.05 8.34
C ALA A 140 2.00 26.42 7.64
N SER A 141 1.20 26.54 6.57
CA SER A 141 1.02 27.79 5.82
C SER A 141 -0.44 27.94 5.37
N PRO A 142 -1.15 29.00 5.77
CA PRO A 142 -2.53 29.23 5.36
C PRO A 142 -2.70 29.42 3.84
N ASP A 143 -1.70 30.00 3.19
CA ASP A 143 -1.73 30.22 1.73
C ASP A 143 -1.59 28.90 0.98
N ASP A 144 -0.72 28.01 1.46
CA ASP A 144 -0.55 26.67 0.91
C ASP A 144 -1.81 25.81 1.13
N MET A 145 -2.49 25.99 2.26
CA MET A 145 -3.74 25.31 2.55
C MET A 145 -4.85 25.63 1.56
N ALA A 146 -4.95 26.90 1.13
CA ALA A 146 -5.94 27.34 0.14
C ALA A 146 -5.63 26.81 -1.28
N ALA A 147 -4.35 26.61 -1.61
CA ALA A 147 -3.89 26.12 -2.90
C ALA A 147 -3.77 24.58 -2.97
N ALA A 148 -3.77 23.89 -1.84
CA ALA A 148 -3.54 22.46 -1.79
C ALA A 148 -4.72 21.67 -2.36
N PRO A 149 -4.47 20.65 -3.20
CA PRO A 149 -5.50 19.79 -3.77
C PRO A 149 -6.01 18.75 -2.76
N TRP A 150 -6.00 19.11 -1.46
CA TRP A 150 -6.41 18.18 -0.43
C TRP A 150 -7.93 18.02 -0.39
N ARG A 151 -8.36 16.77 -0.29
CA ARG A 151 -9.77 16.42 -0.22
C ARG A 151 -9.97 15.24 0.72
N ARG A 152 -11.02 15.29 1.51
CA ARG A 152 -11.53 14.18 2.30
C ARG A 152 -13.00 13.98 1.97
N ASP A 153 -13.34 12.76 1.61
CA ASP A 153 -14.72 12.36 1.32
C ASP A 153 -15.06 11.10 2.12
N ASP A 154 -16.23 11.09 2.73
CA ASP A 154 -16.81 9.93 3.38
C ASP A 154 -18.15 9.64 2.71
N TRP A 155 -18.27 8.49 2.08
CA TRP A 155 -19.49 8.08 1.41
C TRP A 155 -20.01 6.79 2.03
N PRO A 156 -21.11 6.81 2.81
CA PRO A 156 -21.78 5.60 3.20
C PRO A 156 -22.43 4.97 1.95
N LEU A 157 -21.98 3.77 1.59
CA LEU A 157 -22.44 3.07 0.41
C LEU A 157 -23.17 1.78 0.83
N ARG A 158 -24.17 1.39 0.02
CA ARG A 158 -24.79 0.07 0.14
C ARG A 158 -24.52 -0.68 -1.16
N LEU A 159 -23.66 -1.67 -1.10
CA LEU A 159 -23.14 -2.37 -2.27
C LEU A 159 -23.34 -3.88 -2.11
N THR A 160 -23.73 -4.52 -3.17
CA THR A 160 -23.54 -5.96 -3.30
C THR A 160 -22.05 -6.28 -3.45
N PRO A 161 -21.60 -7.52 -3.20
CA PRO A 161 -20.20 -7.90 -3.43
C PRO A 161 -19.71 -7.64 -4.86
N ASP A 162 -20.59 -7.77 -5.86
CA ASP A 162 -20.24 -7.49 -7.26
C ASP A 162 -20.08 -6.02 -7.52
N GLU A 163 -20.95 -5.17 -7.00
CA GLU A 163 -20.84 -3.72 -7.09
C GLU A 163 -19.58 -3.20 -6.38
N ALA A 164 -19.25 -3.77 -5.22
CA ALA A 164 -18.03 -3.41 -4.50
C ALA A 164 -16.76 -3.74 -5.32
N ARG A 165 -16.73 -4.91 -5.98
CA ARG A 165 -15.63 -5.29 -6.88
C ARG A 165 -15.52 -4.36 -8.09
N GLU A 166 -16.66 -4.05 -8.71
CA GLU A 166 -16.70 -3.17 -9.88
C GLU A 166 -16.27 -1.73 -9.53
N LEU A 167 -16.71 -1.20 -8.41
CA LEU A 167 -16.28 0.10 -7.89
C LEU A 167 -14.75 0.13 -7.67
N GLY A 168 -14.21 -0.89 -7.02
CA GLY A 168 -12.77 -1.02 -6.79
C GLY A 168 -11.98 -1.04 -8.10
N ARG A 169 -12.47 -1.79 -9.11
CA ARG A 169 -11.86 -1.87 -10.45
C ARG A 169 -11.84 -0.50 -11.13
N GLN A 170 -12.97 0.20 -11.18
CA GLN A 170 -13.08 1.53 -11.82
C GLN A 170 -12.15 2.55 -11.18
N ILE A 171 -12.08 2.58 -9.85
CA ILE A 171 -11.19 3.50 -9.13
C ILE A 171 -9.73 3.18 -9.42
N SER A 172 -9.35 1.90 -9.44
CA SER A 172 -7.99 1.49 -9.75
C SER A 172 -7.58 1.83 -11.19
N GLU A 173 -8.46 1.63 -12.15
CA GLU A 173 -8.25 2.05 -13.53
C GLU A 173 -8.07 3.57 -13.64
N LEU A 174 -8.89 4.35 -12.93
CA LEU A 174 -8.75 5.80 -12.91
C LEU A 174 -7.41 6.21 -12.28
N ALA A 175 -7.06 5.66 -11.13
CA ALA A 175 -5.82 5.97 -10.42
C ALA A 175 -4.58 5.58 -11.24
N SER A 176 -4.63 4.48 -12.00
CA SER A 176 -3.50 3.99 -12.81
C SER A 176 -3.02 5.00 -13.84
N ARG A 177 -3.89 5.88 -14.34
CA ARG A 177 -3.56 6.94 -15.30
C ARG A 177 -2.63 8.01 -14.74
N TYR A 178 -2.57 8.13 -13.41
CA TYR A 178 -1.77 9.11 -12.68
C TYR A 178 -0.55 8.48 -11.99
N ARG A 179 -0.43 7.14 -12.04
CA ARG A 179 0.69 6.42 -11.41
C ARG A 179 1.92 6.44 -12.31
N ARG A 180 3.07 6.71 -11.71
CA ARG A 180 4.36 6.65 -12.38
C ARG A 180 5.22 5.51 -11.84
N PRO A 181 6.17 5.01 -12.63
CA PRO A 181 7.16 4.05 -12.15
C PRO A 181 7.96 4.63 -10.96
N PRO A 182 8.39 3.79 -10.00
CA PRO A 182 9.27 4.23 -8.93
C PRO A 182 10.55 4.88 -9.48
N GLY A 183 10.89 6.05 -8.95
CA GLY A 183 12.11 6.77 -9.35
C GLY A 183 12.03 7.46 -10.72
N ASP A 184 10.87 7.45 -11.38
CA ASP A 184 10.67 8.22 -12.62
C ASP A 184 10.56 9.71 -12.28
N PRO A 185 11.51 10.56 -12.72
CA PRO A 185 11.43 11.99 -12.47
C PRO A 185 10.26 12.59 -13.25
N ASP A 186 9.39 13.32 -12.54
CA ASP A 186 8.36 14.09 -13.25
C ASP A 186 9.01 15.34 -13.86
N PRO A 187 8.95 15.51 -15.19
CA PRO A 187 9.54 16.68 -15.85
C PRO A 187 8.75 17.98 -15.60
N ARG A 188 7.57 17.90 -15.04
CA ARG A 188 6.71 19.07 -14.80
C ARG A 188 7.05 19.72 -13.46
N PRO A 189 7.51 20.99 -13.44
CA PRO A 189 7.94 21.65 -12.21
C PRO A 189 6.80 21.90 -11.20
N GLU A 190 5.56 21.98 -11.68
CA GLU A 190 4.36 22.19 -10.86
C GLU A 190 3.81 20.91 -10.23
N THR A 191 4.46 19.77 -10.44
CA THR A 191 3.99 18.50 -9.90
C THR A 191 4.22 18.43 -8.40
N VAL A 192 3.14 18.19 -7.67
CA VAL A 192 3.19 17.91 -6.24
C VAL A 192 3.01 16.41 -5.98
N ARG A 193 3.73 15.89 -4.98
CA ARG A 193 3.55 14.51 -4.55
C ARG A 193 2.28 14.43 -3.71
N ALA A 194 1.27 13.73 -4.22
CA ALA A 194 0.02 13.47 -3.52
C ALA A 194 -0.07 11.99 -3.11
N TYR A 195 -0.64 11.74 -1.94
CA TYR A 195 -0.98 10.39 -1.49
C TYR A 195 -2.51 10.25 -1.46
N TYR A 196 -3.01 9.36 -2.28
CA TYR A 196 -4.44 9.04 -2.33
C TYR A 196 -4.66 7.66 -1.72
N GLN A 197 -5.47 7.60 -0.68
CA GLN A 197 -5.82 6.36 0.03
C GLN A 197 -7.31 6.13 -0.04
N LEU A 198 -7.69 4.94 -0.46
CA LEU A 198 -9.07 4.49 -0.47
C LEU A 198 -9.18 3.22 0.38
N GLN A 199 -10.20 3.14 1.21
CA GLN A 199 -10.54 1.94 1.98
C GLN A 199 -12.03 1.67 1.79
N LEU A 200 -12.36 0.44 1.41
CA LEU A 200 -13.72 -0.06 1.43
C LEU A 200 -13.79 -1.09 2.56
N LEU A 201 -14.40 -0.69 3.66
CA LEU A 201 -14.49 -1.50 4.87
C LEU A 201 -15.97 -1.82 5.16
N PRO A 202 -16.26 -2.96 5.81
CA PRO A 202 -17.58 -3.18 6.38
C PRO A 202 -17.93 -2.03 7.34
N ASP A 203 -19.15 -1.55 7.26
CA ASP A 203 -19.67 -0.58 8.22
C ASP A 203 -20.05 -1.26 9.53
N GLU A 204 -20.23 -0.48 10.59
CA GLU A 204 -20.75 -1.00 11.85
C GLU A 204 -22.15 -1.63 11.61
N PRO A 205 -22.47 -2.77 12.28
CA PRO A 205 -23.81 -3.29 12.24
C PRO A 205 -24.79 -2.22 12.74
N PRO A 206 -26.01 -2.13 12.19
CA PRO A 206 -27.00 -1.18 12.69
C PRO A 206 -27.15 -1.38 14.19
N LEU A 207 -27.20 -0.26 14.94
CA LEU A 207 -27.47 -0.31 16.37
C LEU A 207 -28.79 -1.08 16.55
N GLU A 208 -28.76 -2.14 17.36
CA GLU A 208 -29.98 -2.85 17.72
C GLU A 208 -30.92 -1.84 18.39
N GLU A 209 -32.12 -1.66 17.83
CA GLU A 209 -33.13 -0.83 18.50
C GLU A 209 -33.39 -1.46 19.86
N PRO A 210 -33.30 -0.70 20.96
CA PRO A 210 -33.61 -1.23 22.29
C PRO A 210 -35.11 -1.59 22.31
N GLY A 211 -35.46 -2.86 22.13
CA GLY A 211 -36.83 -3.36 22.21
C GLY A 211 -37.32 -4.31 21.13
N ALA A 212 -36.49 -4.65 20.12
CA ALA A 212 -36.82 -5.73 19.19
C ALA A 212 -36.45 -7.09 19.82
N SER A 213 -37.27 -7.58 20.71
CA SER A 213 -37.24 -9.01 21.12
C SER A 213 -37.84 -9.86 20.01
N PRO A 214 -37.32 -11.07 19.75
CA PRO A 214 -37.78 -11.98 18.72
C PRO A 214 -39.21 -12.48 18.94
#